data_9e31a8977d86c8dfcbde352a66ed5648
#
_entry.id   9e31a8977d86c8dfcbde352a66ed5648
#
_cell.length_a   1.000
_cell.length_b   1.000
_cell.length_c   1.000
_cell.angle_alpha   90.00
_cell.angle_beta   90.00
_cell.angle_gamma   90.00
#
_symmetry.space_group_name_H-M   'P 1'
#
loop_
_entity.id
_entity.type
_entity.pdbx_description
1 polymer ?
#
loop_
_entity_poly.entity_id
_entity_poly.type
_entity_poly.pdbx_seq_one_letter_code
_entity_poly.pdbx_strand_id
1 'polypeptide(L)'
;MTKFVFVTGGVVSSLGKGIASASLAAILESRGLTVTLIKLDPYLNVDPGTMSPLQHGEVFVTDDGAETNLDLGHYERFIETRMRKSNNFTTGQIYKSVLDKERRGDYLGKTVQVIPHVTNEIQEFVKRGARFGEADAVDVAIVEIGGTVGDIESLPFLEAVRQMSLKLGPNNSAFVHLSYLPWIAAAGELKTKPTQHTAKQLREIGIQADALLCRADRPIPDEERAKISLFSNVPEWGVISMWDVDTIYKVPRMLHEQGLDGLICDKLRLNTPPANLKRWDDLVYETEHPQGEVTIAMVGKYVDLTDSYKSVNEALRHAGMKNHVRVKIEHVDSETIDSSSVNQLAKYDAILVPGGFGKRGIEGKISTARFARENKVPYLGICLGMQVATIEFARHVAGLKDANSTEFEPESPNPVIALITEWRDADGTIKTRDANSDLGGTMRLGAQSSDVAKDTLAHQIYGDVVTERHRHRYEANVNYLDTLRASGLVISALTQREQLTEIVELPQSVHPWFVGVQFHPEFKSTPWDGHPLFNAFIKAAVEHQNGGENLKAVA
;
A
#
# COMPACT_ATOMS: atom_id res chain seq x y z
N MET A 1 9.38 -24.90 -14.30
CA MET A 1 8.89 -23.87 -15.26
C MET A 1 7.76 -23.13 -14.57
N THR A 2 7.85 -21.82 -14.45
CA THR A 2 6.81 -20.99 -13.81
C THR A 2 5.46 -21.14 -14.53
N LYS A 3 4.40 -21.33 -13.76
CA LYS A 3 3.01 -21.30 -14.23
C LYS A 3 2.46 -19.88 -14.09
N PHE A 4 1.52 -19.50 -14.94
CA PHE A 4 0.96 -18.15 -14.94
C PHE A 4 -0.55 -18.18 -14.72
N VAL A 5 -1.04 -17.32 -13.82
CA VAL A 5 -2.47 -17.05 -13.66
C VAL A 5 -2.72 -15.60 -14.05
N PHE A 6 -3.45 -15.38 -15.15
CA PHE A 6 -3.80 -14.04 -15.61
C PHE A 6 -5.15 -13.64 -15.03
N VAL A 7 -5.16 -12.55 -14.27
CA VAL A 7 -6.37 -12.01 -13.63
C VAL A 7 -6.81 -10.76 -14.38
N THR A 8 -8.01 -10.82 -14.94
CA THR A 8 -8.63 -9.72 -15.69
C THR A 8 -9.92 -9.25 -15.00
N GLY A 9 -10.40 -8.07 -15.31
CA GLY A 9 -11.67 -7.60 -14.79
C GLY A 9 -12.51 -6.89 -15.83
N GLY A 10 -13.80 -6.89 -15.62
CA GLY A 10 -14.75 -6.22 -16.48
C GLY A 10 -15.84 -5.48 -15.72
N VAL A 11 -16.67 -4.75 -16.46
CA VAL A 11 -17.81 -3.95 -15.99
C VAL A 11 -17.41 -2.63 -15.32
N VAL A 12 -16.64 -2.66 -14.22
CA VAL A 12 -16.27 -1.45 -13.46
C VAL A 12 -14.84 -1.55 -12.92
N SER A 13 -14.24 -0.40 -12.59
CA SER A 13 -13.00 -0.31 -11.80
C SER A 13 -13.27 -0.65 -10.33
N SER A 14 -12.23 -0.77 -9.52
CA SER A 14 -12.32 -1.05 -8.07
C SER A 14 -13.12 -2.32 -7.72
N LEU A 15 -13.13 -3.29 -8.63
CA LEU A 15 -13.87 -4.54 -8.48
C LEU A 15 -13.28 -5.48 -7.43
N GLY A 16 -12.07 -5.20 -6.97
CA GLY A 16 -11.34 -6.02 -6.00
C GLY A 16 -10.40 -7.05 -6.64
N LYS A 17 -9.91 -6.78 -7.87
CA LYS A 17 -8.89 -7.64 -8.52
C LYS A 17 -7.68 -7.87 -7.64
N GLY A 18 -7.13 -6.79 -7.02
CA GLY A 18 -5.96 -6.87 -6.14
C GLY A 18 -6.17 -7.83 -4.97
N ILE A 19 -7.31 -7.72 -4.28
CA ILE A 19 -7.65 -8.59 -3.16
C ILE A 19 -7.88 -10.03 -3.61
N ALA A 20 -8.57 -10.24 -4.74
CA ALA A 20 -8.80 -11.58 -5.29
C ALA A 20 -7.48 -12.26 -5.70
N SER A 21 -6.59 -11.51 -6.37
CA SER A 21 -5.25 -11.96 -6.77
C SER A 21 -4.39 -12.31 -5.56
N ALA A 22 -4.35 -11.43 -4.56
CA ALA A 22 -3.62 -11.63 -3.31
C ALA A 22 -4.17 -12.83 -2.51
N SER A 23 -5.51 -12.99 -2.46
CA SER A 23 -6.15 -14.11 -1.78
C SER A 23 -5.83 -15.44 -2.46
N LEU A 24 -5.90 -15.51 -3.79
CA LEU A 24 -5.50 -16.70 -4.53
C LEU A 24 -4.02 -17.02 -4.32
N ALA A 25 -3.15 -16.00 -4.33
CA ALA A 25 -1.72 -16.17 -4.05
C ALA A 25 -1.50 -16.76 -2.65
N ALA A 26 -2.16 -16.23 -1.63
CA ALA A 26 -2.08 -16.71 -0.25
C ALA A 26 -2.55 -18.18 -0.10
N ILE A 27 -3.62 -18.56 -0.79
CA ILE A 27 -4.10 -19.93 -0.79
C ILE A 27 -3.07 -20.86 -1.46
N LEU A 28 -2.50 -20.47 -2.60
CA LEU A 28 -1.48 -21.26 -3.30
C LEU A 28 -0.18 -21.36 -2.47
N GLU A 29 0.22 -20.28 -1.80
CA GLU A 29 1.36 -20.28 -0.86
C GLU A 29 1.11 -21.23 0.32
N SER A 30 -0.11 -21.28 0.87
CA SER A 30 -0.50 -22.22 1.92
C SER A 30 -0.48 -23.69 1.49
N ARG A 31 -0.43 -23.96 0.20
CA ARG A 31 -0.20 -25.28 -0.42
C ARG A 31 1.29 -25.61 -0.63
N GLY A 32 2.19 -24.74 -0.15
CA GLY A 32 3.65 -24.93 -0.26
C GLY A 32 4.25 -24.48 -1.59
N LEU A 33 3.54 -23.70 -2.40
CA LEU A 33 4.07 -23.14 -3.65
C LEU A 33 4.77 -21.81 -3.40
N THR A 34 5.83 -21.54 -4.16
CA THR A 34 6.43 -20.21 -4.24
C THR A 34 5.62 -19.36 -5.21
N VAL A 35 5.08 -18.24 -4.72
CA VAL A 35 4.16 -17.40 -5.48
C VAL A 35 4.66 -15.96 -5.54
N THR A 36 4.45 -15.30 -6.68
CA THR A 36 4.61 -13.85 -6.81
C THR A 36 3.43 -13.24 -7.53
N LEU A 37 3.24 -11.93 -7.34
CA LEU A 37 2.22 -11.16 -8.07
C LEU A 37 2.87 -10.10 -8.93
N ILE A 38 2.23 -9.79 -10.05
CA ILE A 38 2.68 -8.78 -11.01
C ILE A 38 1.48 -7.93 -11.38
N LYS A 39 1.62 -6.61 -11.26
CA LYS A 39 0.61 -5.63 -11.62
C LYS A 39 0.93 -4.97 -12.96
N LEU A 40 -0.01 -4.99 -13.88
CA LEU A 40 0.06 -4.29 -15.16
C LEU A 40 -0.94 -3.14 -15.14
N ASP A 41 -0.45 -1.90 -15.17
CA ASP A 41 -1.28 -0.69 -15.14
C ASP A 41 -1.39 -0.03 -16.51
N PRO A 42 -2.60 0.18 -17.06
CA PRO A 42 -2.79 0.61 -18.45
C PRO A 42 -2.58 2.11 -18.69
N TYR A 43 -2.26 2.91 -17.67
CA TYR A 43 -2.02 4.34 -17.84
C TYR A 43 -0.62 4.65 -18.41
N LEU A 44 -0.50 5.85 -19.03
CA LEU A 44 0.73 6.32 -19.71
C LEU A 44 1.77 6.96 -18.78
N ASN A 45 1.45 7.17 -17.50
CA ASN A 45 2.44 7.64 -16.54
C ASN A 45 3.57 6.61 -16.43
N VAL A 46 4.81 7.07 -16.37
CA VAL A 46 5.98 6.18 -16.20
C VAL A 46 5.92 5.48 -14.84
N ASP A 47 5.51 6.22 -13.82
CA ASP A 47 5.20 5.72 -12.48
C ASP A 47 4.09 6.56 -11.82
N PRO A 48 3.49 6.12 -10.72
CA PRO A 48 2.42 6.86 -10.04
C PRO A 48 2.93 7.99 -9.13
N GLY A 49 4.25 8.23 -9.02
CA GLY A 49 4.85 9.16 -8.05
C GLY A 49 4.37 10.60 -8.16
N THR A 50 3.97 11.04 -9.35
CA THR A 50 3.42 12.39 -9.60
C THR A 50 1.89 12.42 -9.69
N MET A 51 1.22 11.27 -9.55
CA MET A 51 -0.23 11.20 -9.64
C MET A 51 -0.90 11.71 -8.35
N SER A 52 -2.09 12.30 -8.51
CA SER A 52 -2.86 12.76 -7.36
C SER A 52 -3.42 11.57 -6.56
N PRO A 53 -3.22 11.53 -5.23
CA PRO A 53 -3.87 10.52 -4.39
C PRO A 53 -5.40 10.51 -4.48
N LEU A 54 -6.01 11.62 -4.89
CA LEU A 54 -7.44 11.74 -5.11
C LEU A 54 -7.94 10.89 -6.30
N GLN A 55 -7.08 10.65 -7.29
CA GLN A 55 -7.44 9.89 -8.49
C GLN A 55 -6.92 8.45 -8.46
N HIS A 56 -5.75 8.25 -7.85
CA HIS A 56 -5.01 7.00 -7.94
C HIS A 56 -4.98 6.21 -6.61
N GLY A 57 -5.34 6.86 -5.51
CA GLY A 57 -5.11 6.34 -4.16
C GLY A 57 -3.67 6.53 -3.70
N GLU A 58 -3.28 5.79 -2.69
CA GLU A 58 -1.93 5.79 -2.12
C GLU A 58 -0.88 5.34 -3.13
N VAL A 59 0.28 6.00 -3.11
CA VAL A 59 1.49 5.51 -3.80
C VAL A 59 2.25 4.62 -2.83
N PHE A 60 2.29 3.33 -3.12
CA PHE A 60 3.03 2.35 -2.33
C PHE A 60 4.50 2.29 -2.79
N VAL A 61 5.44 2.19 -1.84
CA VAL A 61 6.87 2.15 -2.16
C VAL A 61 7.46 0.80 -1.76
N THR A 62 8.20 0.18 -2.68
CA THR A 62 8.91 -1.08 -2.44
C THR A 62 10.27 -0.87 -1.77
N ASP A 63 10.89 -1.95 -1.27
CA ASP A 63 12.23 -1.87 -0.65
C ASP A 63 13.30 -1.35 -1.62
N ASP A 64 13.22 -1.69 -2.90
CA ASP A 64 14.13 -1.23 -3.96
C ASP A 64 13.73 0.14 -4.57
N GLY A 65 12.82 0.87 -3.92
CA GLY A 65 12.48 2.25 -4.21
C GLY A 65 11.59 2.47 -5.43
N ALA A 66 10.78 1.49 -5.82
CA ALA A 66 9.74 1.72 -6.82
C ALA A 66 8.53 2.42 -6.19
N GLU A 67 8.06 3.50 -6.80
CA GLU A 67 6.74 4.05 -6.57
C GLU A 67 5.74 3.26 -7.40
N THR A 68 4.72 2.69 -6.74
CA THR A 68 3.83 1.69 -7.35
C THR A 68 2.37 1.93 -6.98
N ASN A 69 1.49 1.19 -7.64
CA ASN A 69 0.08 1.14 -7.31
C ASN A 69 -0.14 0.55 -5.90
N LEU A 70 -1.19 1.00 -5.21
CA LEU A 70 -1.60 0.55 -3.87
C LEU A 70 -1.84 -0.97 -3.77
N ASP A 71 -2.14 -1.63 -4.89
CA ASP A 71 -2.35 -3.08 -4.92
C ASP A 71 -1.12 -3.88 -4.47
N LEU A 72 0.11 -3.35 -4.69
CA LEU A 72 1.33 -4.00 -4.19
C LEU A 72 1.35 -4.08 -2.67
N GLY A 73 0.78 -3.09 -1.99
CA GLY A 73 0.57 -3.14 -0.54
C GLY A 73 -0.38 -4.27 -0.12
N HIS A 74 -1.46 -4.50 -0.88
CA HIS A 74 -2.32 -5.67 -0.65
C HIS A 74 -1.55 -6.96 -0.83
N TYR A 75 -0.73 -7.07 -1.88
CA TYR A 75 0.06 -8.27 -2.13
C TYR A 75 0.98 -8.60 -0.94
N GLU A 76 1.78 -7.64 -0.48
CA GLU A 76 2.71 -7.85 0.65
C GLU A 76 2.02 -8.13 1.99
N ARG A 77 0.74 -7.78 2.16
CA ARG A 77 -0.05 -8.11 3.35
C ARG A 77 -0.59 -9.54 3.31
N PHE A 78 -0.74 -10.12 2.12
CA PHE A 78 -1.35 -11.44 1.94
C PHE A 78 -0.32 -12.55 1.78
N ILE A 79 0.84 -12.29 1.16
CA ILE A 79 1.90 -13.29 0.93
C ILE A 79 3.22 -12.88 1.59
N GLU A 80 4.10 -13.86 1.77
CA GLU A 80 5.41 -13.63 2.37
C GLU A 80 6.40 -12.97 1.39
N THR A 81 6.17 -13.11 0.09
CA THR A 81 7.01 -12.52 -0.96
C THR A 81 6.97 -11.00 -0.93
N ARG A 82 8.13 -10.35 -0.80
CA ARG A 82 8.25 -8.90 -0.94
C ARG A 82 8.24 -8.47 -2.40
N MET A 83 7.47 -7.42 -2.68
CA MET A 83 7.36 -6.85 -4.02
C MET A 83 8.57 -5.97 -4.37
N ARG A 84 8.88 -5.88 -5.66
CA ARG A 84 10.04 -5.17 -6.23
C ARG A 84 9.61 -4.36 -7.44
N LYS A 85 10.50 -3.52 -7.96
CA LYS A 85 10.31 -2.78 -9.24
C LYS A 85 9.82 -3.67 -10.38
N SER A 86 10.24 -4.93 -10.39
CA SER A 86 9.83 -5.91 -11.41
C SER A 86 8.42 -6.46 -11.24
N ASN A 87 7.71 -6.08 -10.19
CA ASN A 87 6.35 -6.56 -9.92
C ASN A 87 5.25 -5.55 -10.32
N ASN A 88 5.61 -4.35 -10.77
CA ASN A 88 4.65 -3.36 -11.28
C ASN A 88 5.17 -2.72 -12.57
N PHE A 89 4.34 -2.70 -13.61
CA PHE A 89 4.65 -2.07 -14.89
C PHE A 89 3.49 -1.21 -15.37
N THR A 90 3.82 -0.04 -15.93
CA THR A 90 2.85 0.83 -16.58
C THR A 90 2.98 0.75 -18.10
N THR A 91 1.92 1.11 -18.81
CA THR A 91 2.00 1.31 -20.27
C THR A 91 3.12 2.30 -20.62
N GLY A 92 3.27 3.38 -19.83
CA GLY A 92 4.33 4.38 -20.05
C GLY A 92 5.74 3.78 -20.01
N GLN A 93 6.04 2.92 -19.04
CA GLN A 93 7.34 2.23 -18.96
C GLN A 93 7.58 1.30 -20.16
N ILE A 94 6.56 0.56 -20.59
CA ILE A 94 6.65 -0.34 -21.74
C ILE A 94 6.94 0.45 -23.01
N TYR A 95 6.15 1.50 -23.30
CA TYR A 95 6.34 2.32 -24.50
C TYR A 95 7.68 3.04 -24.48
N LYS A 96 8.07 3.59 -23.32
CA LYS A 96 9.39 4.20 -23.17
C LYS A 96 10.51 3.21 -23.51
N SER A 97 10.46 1.99 -22.99
CA SER A 97 11.44 0.94 -23.28
C SER A 97 11.51 0.61 -24.78
N VAL A 98 10.35 0.48 -25.45
CA VAL A 98 10.28 0.21 -26.90
C VAL A 98 10.86 1.37 -27.70
N LEU A 99 10.53 2.63 -27.35
CA LEU A 99 11.07 3.82 -28.03
C LEU A 99 12.58 3.97 -27.81
N ASP A 100 13.07 3.74 -26.59
CA ASP A 100 14.51 3.77 -26.29
C ASP A 100 15.28 2.72 -27.10
N LYS A 101 14.72 1.51 -27.27
CA LYS A 101 15.28 0.45 -28.13
C LYS A 101 15.27 0.84 -29.60
N GLU A 102 14.20 1.47 -30.10
CA GLU A 102 14.11 1.98 -31.47
C GLU A 102 15.21 3.01 -31.71
N ARG A 103 15.37 3.98 -30.83
CA ARG A 103 16.41 5.02 -30.93
C ARG A 103 17.83 4.48 -30.90
N ARG A 104 18.09 3.40 -30.16
CA ARG A 104 19.40 2.72 -30.18
C ARG A 104 19.64 1.87 -31.43
N GLY A 105 18.61 1.64 -32.25
CA GLY A 105 18.70 0.78 -33.45
C GLY A 105 18.55 -0.72 -33.19
N ASP A 106 18.06 -1.12 -32.04
CA ASP A 106 17.94 -2.53 -31.64
C ASP A 106 17.01 -3.33 -32.58
N TYR A 107 16.12 -2.64 -33.30
CA TYR A 107 15.19 -3.26 -34.26
C TYR A 107 15.74 -3.33 -35.70
N LEU A 108 16.98 -2.92 -35.95
CA LEU A 108 17.69 -3.07 -37.22
C LEU A 108 16.90 -2.49 -38.41
N GLY A 109 16.30 -1.31 -38.27
CA GLY A 109 15.55 -0.61 -39.30
C GLY A 109 14.16 -1.19 -39.63
N LYS A 110 13.66 -2.14 -38.83
CA LYS A 110 12.29 -2.66 -38.98
C LYS A 110 11.25 -1.62 -38.55
N THR A 111 10.08 -1.66 -39.20
CA THR A 111 8.92 -0.89 -38.71
C THR A 111 8.49 -1.42 -37.33
N VAL A 112 8.52 -0.55 -36.32
CA VAL A 112 8.12 -0.88 -34.94
C VAL A 112 6.62 -0.67 -34.79
N GLN A 113 5.90 -1.69 -34.29
CA GLN A 113 4.43 -1.71 -34.17
C GLN A 113 4.03 -2.24 -32.79
N VAL A 114 2.76 -2.04 -32.40
CA VAL A 114 2.23 -2.60 -31.16
C VAL A 114 2.39 -4.12 -31.15
N ILE A 115 2.01 -4.78 -32.24
CA ILE A 115 2.26 -6.20 -32.47
C ILE A 115 3.35 -6.32 -33.56
N PRO A 116 4.49 -6.97 -33.28
CA PRO A 116 4.83 -7.74 -32.09
C PRO A 116 5.66 -6.99 -31.05
N HIS A 117 6.10 -5.75 -31.27
CA HIS A 117 7.18 -5.13 -30.49
C HIS A 117 6.74 -4.78 -29.08
N VAL A 118 5.59 -4.06 -28.92
CA VAL A 118 5.05 -3.71 -27.59
C VAL A 118 4.58 -4.98 -26.88
N THR A 119 3.87 -5.89 -27.56
CA THR A 119 3.41 -7.13 -26.93
C THR A 119 4.56 -8.04 -26.49
N ASN A 120 5.65 -8.12 -27.25
CA ASN A 120 6.85 -8.85 -26.83
C ASN A 120 7.51 -8.20 -25.62
N GLU A 121 7.59 -6.87 -25.57
CA GLU A 121 8.14 -6.15 -24.43
C GLU A 121 7.33 -6.43 -23.16
N ILE A 122 6.00 -6.38 -23.23
CA ILE A 122 5.11 -6.75 -22.11
C ILE A 122 5.41 -8.18 -21.63
N GLN A 123 5.52 -9.14 -22.55
CA GLN A 123 5.83 -10.54 -22.19
C GLN A 123 7.18 -10.67 -21.47
N GLU A 124 8.20 -9.92 -21.91
CA GLU A 124 9.52 -9.94 -21.25
C GLU A 124 9.47 -9.30 -19.85
N PHE A 125 8.70 -8.23 -19.66
CA PHE A 125 8.48 -7.64 -18.34
C PHE A 125 7.77 -8.65 -17.41
N VAL A 126 6.71 -9.30 -17.86
CA VAL A 126 6.01 -10.34 -17.09
C VAL A 126 6.95 -11.49 -16.70
N LYS A 127 7.80 -11.97 -17.62
CA LYS A 127 8.78 -13.01 -17.30
C LYS A 127 9.82 -12.58 -16.27
N ARG A 128 10.25 -11.31 -16.31
CA ARG A 128 11.17 -10.74 -15.29
C ARG A 128 10.52 -10.68 -13.93
N GLY A 129 9.28 -10.20 -13.85
CA GLY A 129 8.52 -10.14 -12.60
C GLY A 129 8.23 -11.52 -11.98
N ALA A 130 8.29 -12.59 -12.78
CA ALA A 130 8.09 -13.97 -12.34
C ALA A 130 9.35 -14.64 -11.77
N ARG A 131 10.36 -13.86 -11.33
CA ARG A 131 11.62 -14.36 -10.77
C ARG A 131 11.98 -13.67 -9.46
N PHE A 132 12.58 -14.43 -8.55
CA PHE A 132 13.27 -13.87 -7.38
C PHE A 132 14.74 -13.58 -7.76
N GLY A 133 15.05 -12.32 -8.10
CA GLY A 133 16.39 -11.96 -8.59
C GLY A 133 16.72 -12.55 -9.95
N GLU A 134 18.00 -12.89 -10.20
CA GLU A 134 18.44 -13.41 -11.50
C GLU A 134 18.26 -14.93 -11.64
N ALA A 135 18.19 -15.68 -10.54
CA ALA A 135 18.35 -17.13 -10.53
C ALA A 135 17.06 -17.93 -10.30
N ASP A 136 16.14 -17.46 -9.43
CA ASP A 136 15.08 -18.32 -8.92
C ASP A 136 13.71 -18.01 -9.56
N ALA A 137 13.22 -18.95 -10.37
CA ALA A 137 11.88 -18.92 -10.91
C ALA A 137 10.86 -19.37 -9.85
N VAL A 138 9.75 -18.62 -9.69
CA VAL A 138 8.63 -19.04 -8.83
C VAL A 138 7.84 -20.18 -9.46
N ASP A 139 7.09 -20.93 -8.62
CA ASP A 139 6.18 -21.95 -9.12
C ASP A 139 5.01 -21.33 -9.86
N VAL A 140 4.40 -20.29 -9.28
CA VAL A 140 3.25 -19.58 -9.86
C VAL A 140 3.45 -18.07 -9.83
N ALA A 141 3.26 -17.41 -10.97
CA ALA A 141 3.16 -15.97 -11.09
C ALA A 141 1.72 -15.58 -11.40
N ILE A 142 1.09 -14.79 -10.51
CA ILE A 142 -0.23 -14.22 -10.74
C ILE A 142 -0.06 -12.83 -11.33
N VAL A 143 -0.61 -12.63 -12.53
CA VAL A 143 -0.48 -11.40 -13.31
C VAL A 143 -1.83 -10.69 -13.31
N GLU A 144 -1.95 -9.62 -12.56
CA GLU A 144 -3.14 -8.80 -12.51
C GLU A 144 -3.10 -7.73 -13.61
N ILE A 145 -4.09 -7.75 -14.49
CA ILE A 145 -4.23 -6.78 -15.57
C ILE A 145 -5.16 -5.67 -15.09
N GLY A 146 -4.61 -4.45 -14.97
CA GLY A 146 -5.34 -3.24 -14.64
C GLY A 146 -6.32 -2.83 -15.73
N GLY A 147 -7.25 -1.94 -15.37
CA GLY A 147 -8.32 -1.49 -16.27
C GLY A 147 -9.45 -2.51 -16.41
N THR A 148 -10.28 -2.27 -17.41
CA THR A 148 -11.50 -3.04 -17.69
C THR A 148 -11.39 -3.69 -19.07
N VAL A 149 -11.80 -4.94 -19.18
CA VAL A 149 -11.88 -5.62 -20.49
C VAL A 149 -12.87 -4.88 -21.39
N GLY A 150 -12.40 -4.46 -22.56
CA GLY A 150 -13.13 -3.59 -23.48
C GLY A 150 -12.55 -2.19 -23.58
N ASP A 151 -11.77 -1.72 -22.60
CA ASP A 151 -11.08 -0.44 -22.65
C ASP A 151 -9.88 -0.50 -23.60
N ILE A 152 -9.68 0.56 -24.39
CA ILE A 152 -8.60 0.67 -25.39
C ILE A 152 -7.24 0.52 -24.73
N GLU A 153 -7.06 1.10 -23.56
CA GLU A 153 -5.80 1.14 -22.80
C GLU A 153 -5.33 -0.25 -22.40
N SER A 154 -6.26 -1.18 -22.14
CA SER A 154 -5.95 -2.54 -21.70
C SER A 154 -5.64 -3.52 -22.84
N LEU A 155 -6.00 -3.17 -24.08
CA LEU A 155 -5.87 -4.08 -25.23
C LEU A 155 -4.45 -4.61 -25.48
N PRO A 156 -3.37 -3.79 -25.42
CA PRO A 156 -2.00 -4.31 -25.61
C PRO A 156 -1.61 -5.36 -24.58
N PHE A 157 -2.04 -5.21 -23.31
CA PHE A 157 -1.80 -6.19 -22.25
C PHE A 157 -2.58 -7.48 -22.50
N LEU A 158 -3.86 -7.39 -22.82
CA LEU A 158 -4.70 -8.55 -23.10
C LEU A 158 -4.16 -9.34 -24.31
N GLU A 159 -3.76 -8.66 -25.37
CA GLU A 159 -3.15 -9.30 -26.53
C GLU A 159 -1.80 -9.95 -26.17
N ALA A 160 -0.97 -9.29 -25.37
CA ALA A 160 0.32 -9.84 -24.94
C ALA A 160 0.15 -11.13 -24.12
N VAL A 161 -0.78 -11.17 -23.16
CA VAL A 161 -1.02 -12.37 -22.32
C VAL A 161 -1.69 -13.48 -23.11
N ARG A 162 -2.56 -13.16 -24.09
CA ARG A 162 -3.10 -14.14 -25.04
C ARG A 162 -1.99 -14.82 -25.84
N GLN A 163 -1.08 -14.03 -26.41
CA GLN A 163 0.09 -14.55 -27.13
C GLN A 163 1.02 -15.36 -26.21
N MET A 164 1.21 -14.89 -24.97
CA MET A 164 2.04 -15.58 -23.99
C MET A 164 1.44 -16.95 -23.63
N SER A 165 0.14 -17.03 -23.39
CA SER A 165 -0.55 -18.29 -23.13
C SER A 165 -0.37 -19.30 -24.26
N LEU A 166 -0.48 -18.84 -25.53
CA LEU A 166 -0.24 -19.68 -26.70
C LEU A 166 1.20 -20.22 -26.73
N LYS A 167 2.20 -19.39 -26.45
CA LYS A 167 3.62 -19.78 -26.43
C LYS A 167 3.96 -20.72 -25.27
N LEU A 168 3.33 -20.55 -24.11
CA LEU A 168 3.52 -21.40 -22.94
C LEU A 168 2.95 -22.79 -23.15
N GLY A 169 1.93 -22.91 -24.00
CA GLY A 169 1.23 -24.17 -24.25
C GLY A 169 0.22 -24.54 -23.16
N PRO A 170 -0.54 -25.61 -23.36
CA PRO A 170 -1.59 -26.03 -22.44
C PRO A 170 -1.04 -26.34 -21.05
N ASN A 171 -1.85 -26.11 -20.03
CA ASN A 171 -1.56 -26.35 -18.60
C ASN A 171 -0.40 -25.52 -18.00
N ASN A 172 0.03 -24.45 -18.68
CA ASN A 172 1.04 -23.53 -18.15
C ASN A 172 0.50 -22.13 -17.90
N SER A 173 -0.77 -21.90 -18.24
CA SER A 173 -1.49 -20.67 -17.92
C SER A 173 -2.96 -20.95 -17.60
N ALA A 174 -3.54 -20.10 -16.74
CA ALA A 174 -4.96 -20.06 -16.41
C ALA A 174 -5.46 -18.62 -16.47
N PHE A 175 -6.73 -18.43 -16.79
CA PHE A 175 -7.39 -17.11 -16.84
C PHE A 175 -8.52 -17.05 -15.83
N VAL A 176 -8.41 -16.10 -14.91
CA VAL A 176 -9.44 -15.75 -13.93
C VAL A 176 -10.01 -14.40 -14.30
N HIS A 177 -11.31 -14.33 -14.48
CA HIS A 177 -11.98 -13.08 -14.86
C HIS A 177 -12.93 -12.61 -13.77
N LEU A 178 -12.72 -11.39 -13.27
CA LEU A 178 -13.63 -10.77 -12.30
C LEU A 178 -14.74 -10.01 -13.03
N SER A 179 -15.95 -10.12 -12.50
CA SER A 179 -17.11 -9.40 -12.98
C SER A 179 -17.99 -8.93 -11.82
N TYR A 180 -18.91 -8.03 -12.11
CA TYR A 180 -19.85 -7.48 -11.14
C TYR A 180 -21.27 -7.93 -11.43
N LEU A 181 -21.98 -8.39 -10.40
CA LEU A 181 -23.41 -8.69 -10.43
C LEU A 181 -24.18 -7.66 -9.58
N PRO A 182 -24.73 -6.62 -10.19
CA PRO A 182 -25.51 -5.64 -9.44
C PRO A 182 -26.83 -6.25 -8.94
N TRP A 183 -27.15 -5.98 -7.68
CA TRP A 183 -28.47 -6.19 -7.12
C TRP A 183 -29.38 -5.02 -7.51
N ILE A 184 -30.51 -5.32 -8.13
CA ILE A 184 -31.52 -4.30 -8.48
C ILE A 184 -32.67 -4.42 -7.48
N ALA A 185 -32.66 -3.55 -6.47
CA ALA A 185 -33.62 -3.61 -5.37
C ALA A 185 -35.09 -3.56 -5.83
N ALA A 186 -35.39 -2.74 -6.85
CA ALA A 186 -36.75 -2.65 -7.42
C ALA A 186 -37.23 -3.94 -8.11
N ALA A 187 -36.28 -4.77 -8.60
CA ALA A 187 -36.60 -6.04 -9.26
C ALA A 187 -36.45 -7.24 -8.32
N GLY A 188 -35.79 -7.06 -7.15
CA GLY A 188 -35.52 -8.13 -6.18
C GLY A 188 -34.58 -9.23 -6.71
N GLU A 189 -33.66 -8.90 -7.63
CA GLU A 189 -32.79 -9.89 -8.27
C GLU A 189 -31.38 -9.38 -8.59
N LEU A 190 -30.42 -10.30 -8.65
CA LEU A 190 -29.07 -10.09 -9.20
C LEU A 190 -29.13 -10.07 -10.74
N LYS A 191 -28.48 -9.12 -11.37
CA LYS A 191 -28.43 -9.01 -12.83
C LYS A 191 -27.15 -9.63 -13.38
N THR A 192 -27.32 -10.71 -14.14
CA THR A 192 -26.21 -11.47 -14.74
C THR A 192 -25.72 -10.88 -16.08
N LYS A 193 -26.46 -9.96 -16.70
CA LYS A 193 -26.13 -9.38 -18.02
C LYS A 193 -24.76 -8.73 -18.09
N PRO A 194 -24.32 -7.91 -17.11
CA PRO A 194 -22.98 -7.32 -17.15
C PRO A 194 -21.87 -8.37 -17.23
N THR A 195 -21.99 -9.46 -16.44
CA THR A 195 -21.06 -10.59 -16.46
C THR A 195 -21.06 -11.32 -17.81
N GLN A 196 -22.24 -11.56 -18.39
CA GLN A 196 -22.33 -12.19 -19.72
C GLN A 196 -21.64 -11.34 -20.79
N HIS A 197 -21.81 -10.01 -20.75
CA HIS A 197 -21.21 -9.10 -21.72
C HIS A 197 -19.69 -9.05 -21.60
N THR A 198 -19.15 -8.91 -20.38
CA THR A 198 -17.70 -8.84 -20.21
C THR A 198 -17.01 -10.18 -20.53
N ALA A 199 -17.62 -11.32 -20.19
CA ALA A 199 -17.12 -12.63 -20.58
C ALA A 199 -17.13 -12.81 -22.11
N LYS A 200 -18.14 -12.24 -22.80
CA LYS A 200 -18.20 -12.22 -24.27
C LYS A 200 -17.07 -11.36 -24.85
N GLN A 201 -16.85 -10.13 -24.32
CA GLN A 201 -15.78 -9.25 -24.76
C GLN A 201 -14.40 -9.90 -24.61
N LEU A 202 -14.15 -10.60 -23.48
CA LEU A 202 -12.91 -11.33 -23.27
C LEU A 202 -12.69 -12.43 -24.34
N ARG A 203 -13.75 -13.15 -24.69
CA ARG A 203 -13.69 -14.17 -25.76
C ARG A 203 -13.47 -13.56 -27.15
N GLU A 204 -14.00 -12.37 -27.43
CA GLU A 204 -13.76 -11.66 -28.69
C GLU A 204 -12.28 -11.31 -28.88
N ILE A 205 -11.54 -11.11 -27.79
CA ILE A 205 -10.08 -10.94 -27.79
C ILE A 205 -9.34 -12.29 -28.00
N GLY A 206 -10.04 -13.41 -27.88
CA GLY A 206 -9.47 -14.76 -28.00
C GLY A 206 -9.02 -15.36 -26.67
N ILE A 207 -9.54 -14.88 -25.55
CA ILE A 207 -9.26 -15.40 -24.21
C ILE A 207 -10.54 -16.02 -23.63
N GLN A 208 -10.46 -17.29 -23.24
CA GLN A 208 -11.51 -17.98 -22.50
C GLN A 208 -11.12 -18.03 -21.02
N ALA A 209 -11.97 -17.51 -20.14
CA ALA A 209 -11.78 -17.65 -18.70
C ALA A 209 -11.93 -19.10 -18.24
N ASP A 210 -11.03 -19.56 -17.39
CA ASP A 210 -11.11 -20.85 -16.70
C ASP A 210 -11.99 -20.73 -15.44
N ALA A 211 -11.97 -19.57 -14.78
CA ALA A 211 -12.84 -19.23 -13.65
C ALA A 211 -13.41 -17.81 -13.79
N LEU A 212 -14.63 -17.62 -13.32
CA LEU A 212 -15.28 -16.33 -13.15
C LEU A 212 -15.44 -16.02 -11.67
N LEU A 213 -14.85 -14.94 -11.19
CA LEU A 213 -15.10 -14.39 -9.87
C LEU A 213 -16.18 -13.31 -10.00
N CYS A 214 -17.35 -13.59 -9.44
CA CYS A 214 -18.51 -12.74 -9.57
C CYS A 214 -18.73 -11.97 -8.28
N ARG A 215 -18.36 -10.68 -8.24
CA ARG A 215 -18.58 -9.82 -7.08
C ARG A 215 -20.03 -9.36 -7.01
N ALA A 216 -20.60 -9.46 -5.83
CA ALA A 216 -21.95 -8.99 -5.50
C ALA A 216 -21.98 -8.50 -4.03
N ASP A 217 -23.07 -7.89 -3.61
CA ASP A 217 -23.33 -7.56 -2.20
C ASP A 217 -23.73 -8.78 -1.35
N ARG A 218 -23.98 -9.93 -2.02
CA ARG A 218 -24.48 -11.17 -1.41
C ARG A 218 -24.06 -12.41 -2.18
N PRO A 219 -24.14 -13.63 -1.59
CA PRO A 219 -23.89 -14.88 -2.31
C PRO A 219 -24.80 -15.03 -3.55
N ILE A 220 -24.25 -15.66 -4.60
CA ILE A 220 -24.97 -15.89 -5.85
C ILE A 220 -25.81 -17.15 -5.72
N PRO A 221 -27.14 -17.09 -5.98
CA PRO A 221 -27.98 -18.28 -6.03
C PRO A 221 -27.60 -19.24 -7.17
N ASP A 222 -27.95 -20.52 -7.01
CA ASP A 222 -27.55 -21.57 -7.96
C ASP A 222 -28.16 -21.35 -9.37
N GLU A 223 -29.37 -20.79 -9.46
CA GLU A 223 -30.01 -20.50 -10.75
C GLU A 223 -29.22 -19.46 -11.54
N GLU A 224 -28.79 -18.37 -10.90
CA GLU A 224 -27.95 -17.35 -11.52
C GLU A 224 -26.56 -17.89 -11.84
N ARG A 225 -26.00 -18.76 -11.00
CA ARG A 225 -24.74 -19.46 -11.24
C ARG A 225 -24.82 -20.31 -12.52
N ALA A 226 -25.83 -21.15 -12.66
CA ALA A 226 -26.08 -21.98 -13.83
C ALA A 226 -26.26 -21.11 -15.11
N LYS A 227 -26.99 -20.00 -14.99
CA LYS A 227 -27.17 -19.05 -16.09
C LYS A 227 -25.87 -18.39 -16.51
N ILE A 228 -25.05 -17.94 -15.57
CA ILE A 228 -23.72 -17.35 -15.85
C ILE A 228 -22.85 -18.40 -16.53
N SER A 229 -22.79 -19.62 -16.01
CA SER A 229 -22.04 -20.74 -16.59
C SER A 229 -22.39 -20.95 -18.07
N LEU A 230 -23.66 -21.07 -18.38
CA LEU A 230 -24.15 -21.30 -19.74
C LEU A 230 -23.71 -20.19 -20.72
N PHE A 231 -23.85 -18.92 -20.34
CA PHE A 231 -23.57 -17.79 -21.22
C PHE A 231 -22.08 -17.45 -21.33
N SER A 232 -21.28 -17.76 -20.31
CA SER A 232 -19.85 -17.46 -20.28
C SER A 232 -18.95 -18.60 -20.75
N ASN A 233 -19.52 -19.78 -20.98
CA ASN A 233 -18.79 -21.00 -21.33
C ASN A 233 -17.73 -21.36 -20.26
N VAL A 234 -18.11 -21.20 -18.99
CA VAL A 234 -17.33 -21.60 -17.81
C VAL A 234 -18.20 -22.62 -17.05
N PRO A 235 -17.67 -23.76 -16.60
CA PRO A 235 -18.46 -24.73 -15.86
C PRO A 235 -19.00 -24.13 -14.55
N GLU A 236 -20.13 -24.60 -14.05
CA GLU A 236 -20.79 -24.04 -12.86
C GLU A 236 -19.85 -23.96 -11.63
N TRP A 237 -19.02 -25.00 -11.46
CA TRP A 237 -18.01 -25.03 -10.38
C TRP A 237 -16.85 -24.03 -10.59
N GLY A 238 -16.72 -23.45 -11.78
CA GLY A 238 -15.78 -22.35 -12.09
C GLY A 238 -16.41 -20.95 -11.94
N VAL A 239 -17.71 -20.86 -11.61
CA VAL A 239 -18.38 -19.60 -11.31
C VAL A 239 -18.36 -19.40 -9.80
N ILE A 240 -17.44 -18.59 -9.32
CA ILE A 240 -17.13 -18.35 -7.90
C ILE A 240 -17.82 -17.07 -7.44
N SER A 241 -18.56 -17.15 -6.34
CA SER A 241 -19.18 -16.00 -5.71
C SER A 241 -18.17 -15.28 -4.81
N MET A 242 -18.04 -13.97 -4.97
CA MET A 242 -17.24 -13.12 -4.11
C MET A 242 -18.11 -11.97 -3.61
N TRP A 243 -18.62 -12.09 -2.38
CA TRP A 243 -19.49 -11.09 -1.79
C TRP A 243 -18.73 -10.15 -0.84
N ASP A 244 -19.37 -9.01 -0.56
CA ASP A 244 -18.78 -8.02 0.35
C ASP A 244 -18.66 -8.58 1.77
N VAL A 245 -17.52 -8.35 2.39
CA VAL A 245 -17.17 -8.82 3.73
C VAL A 245 -16.72 -7.65 4.60
N ASP A 246 -16.83 -7.78 5.90
CA ASP A 246 -16.42 -6.79 6.90
C ASP A 246 -14.89 -6.69 7.03
N THR A 247 -14.16 -7.78 6.75
CA THR A 247 -12.71 -7.80 6.66
C THR A 247 -12.22 -8.57 5.44
N ILE A 248 -11.27 -7.98 4.70
CA ILE A 248 -10.67 -8.60 3.51
C ILE A 248 -9.98 -9.93 3.80
N TYR A 249 -9.63 -10.19 5.05
CA TYR A 249 -8.96 -11.42 5.48
C TYR A 249 -9.86 -12.66 5.47
N LYS A 250 -11.18 -12.49 5.28
CA LYS A 250 -12.13 -13.59 5.02
C LYS A 250 -12.09 -14.11 3.58
N VAL A 251 -11.58 -13.30 2.65
CA VAL A 251 -11.64 -13.63 1.21
C VAL A 251 -10.85 -14.90 0.86
N PRO A 252 -9.65 -15.18 1.39
CA PRO A 252 -8.95 -16.44 1.11
C PRO A 252 -9.82 -17.67 1.45
N ARG A 253 -10.44 -17.69 2.62
CA ARG A 253 -11.33 -18.80 3.03
C ARG A 253 -12.53 -18.92 2.11
N MET A 254 -13.19 -17.80 1.80
CA MET A 254 -14.35 -17.75 0.89
C MET A 254 -14.06 -18.34 -0.48
N LEU A 255 -12.90 -18.02 -1.06
CA LEU A 255 -12.49 -18.52 -2.38
C LEU A 255 -12.08 -19.99 -2.34
N HIS A 256 -11.41 -20.42 -1.27
CA HIS A 256 -11.01 -21.81 -1.05
C HIS A 256 -12.19 -22.75 -0.91
N GLU A 257 -13.17 -22.39 -0.09
CA GLU A 257 -14.39 -23.20 0.15
C GLU A 257 -15.22 -23.44 -1.12
N GLN A 258 -15.11 -22.54 -2.10
CA GLN A 258 -15.74 -22.69 -3.41
C GLN A 258 -14.83 -23.38 -4.44
N GLY A 259 -13.62 -23.83 -4.05
CA GLY A 259 -12.73 -24.66 -4.84
C GLY A 259 -11.88 -23.94 -5.87
N LEU A 260 -11.73 -22.59 -5.79
CA LEU A 260 -10.94 -21.83 -6.77
C LEU A 260 -9.50 -22.32 -6.89
N ASP A 261 -8.83 -22.56 -5.78
CA ASP A 261 -7.44 -23.04 -5.77
C ASP A 261 -7.30 -24.45 -6.31
N GLY A 262 -8.27 -25.33 -6.05
CA GLY A 262 -8.35 -26.66 -6.65
C GLY A 262 -8.45 -26.57 -8.18
N LEU A 263 -9.37 -25.73 -8.69
CA LEU A 263 -9.52 -25.47 -10.11
C LEU A 263 -8.19 -25.01 -10.77
N ILE A 264 -7.50 -24.06 -10.14
CA ILE A 264 -6.23 -23.54 -10.66
C ILE A 264 -5.13 -24.61 -10.60
N CYS A 265 -5.03 -25.38 -9.51
CA CYS A 265 -4.06 -26.48 -9.39
C CYS A 265 -4.30 -27.56 -10.47
N ASP A 266 -5.54 -27.96 -10.68
CA ASP A 266 -5.92 -28.95 -11.71
C ASP A 266 -5.60 -28.43 -13.11
N LYS A 267 -5.99 -27.19 -13.43
CA LYS A 267 -5.73 -26.55 -14.72
C LYS A 267 -4.23 -26.48 -15.03
N LEU A 268 -3.42 -26.12 -14.04
CA LEU A 268 -1.97 -25.97 -14.19
C LEU A 268 -1.19 -27.27 -13.92
N ARG A 269 -1.89 -28.35 -13.56
CA ARG A 269 -1.30 -29.65 -13.19
C ARG A 269 -0.27 -29.50 -12.06
N LEU A 270 -0.63 -28.76 -11.02
CA LEU A 270 0.17 -28.59 -9.84
C LEU A 270 -0.18 -29.69 -8.82
N ASN A 271 0.81 -30.50 -8.46
CA ASN A 271 0.63 -31.53 -7.44
C ASN A 271 1.05 -30.95 -6.07
N THR A 272 0.06 -30.56 -5.27
CA THR A 272 0.27 -29.88 -4.00
C THR A 272 -0.55 -30.54 -2.89
N PRO A 273 -0.16 -30.41 -1.60
CA PRO A 273 -1.03 -30.74 -0.49
C PRO A 273 -2.30 -29.86 -0.48
N PRO A 274 -3.34 -30.21 0.29
CA PRO A 274 -4.47 -29.32 0.55
C PRO A 274 -4.02 -27.99 1.16
N ALA A 275 -4.76 -26.92 0.93
CA ALA A 275 -4.48 -25.62 1.52
C ALA A 275 -4.63 -25.65 3.05
N ASN A 276 -3.71 -25.02 3.76
CA ASN A 276 -3.78 -24.82 5.20
C ASN A 276 -4.04 -23.34 5.51
N LEU A 277 -5.30 -23.01 5.75
CA LEU A 277 -5.72 -21.65 6.04
C LEU A 277 -5.92 -21.36 7.54
N LYS A 278 -5.43 -22.21 8.43
CA LYS A 278 -5.59 -22.02 9.88
C LYS A 278 -5.11 -20.64 10.34
N ARG A 279 -3.97 -20.16 9.84
CA ARG A 279 -3.43 -18.83 10.18
C ARG A 279 -4.40 -17.70 9.79
N TRP A 280 -5.14 -17.86 8.68
CA TRP A 280 -6.17 -16.92 8.24
C TRP A 280 -7.41 -16.98 9.14
N ASP A 281 -7.82 -18.17 9.54
CA ASP A 281 -8.96 -18.36 10.44
C ASP A 281 -8.67 -17.74 11.82
N ASP A 282 -7.47 -17.96 12.35
CA ASP A 282 -7.02 -17.38 13.63
C ASP A 282 -7.03 -15.83 13.54
N LEU A 283 -6.54 -15.26 12.44
CA LEU A 283 -6.54 -13.81 12.19
C LEU A 283 -7.96 -13.23 12.13
N VAL A 284 -8.88 -13.89 11.42
CA VAL A 284 -10.28 -13.48 11.36
C VAL A 284 -10.92 -13.52 12.74
N TYR A 285 -10.66 -14.60 13.50
CA TYR A 285 -11.18 -14.75 14.85
C TYR A 285 -10.72 -13.59 15.78
N GLU A 286 -9.44 -13.23 15.76
CA GLU A 286 -8.92 -12.10 16.54
C GLU A 286 -9.55 -10.76 16.12
N THR A 287 -9.78 -10.58 14.82
CA THR A 287 -10.44 -9.37 14.29
C THR A 287 -11.89 -9.23 14.78
N GLU A 288 -12.60 -10.35 14.89
CA GLU A 288 -14.01 -10.38 15.30
C GLU A 288 -14.23 -10.33 16.82
N HIS A 289 -13.19 -10.66 17.61
CA HIS A 289 -13.28 -10.77 19.07
C HIS A 289 -12.32 -9.82 19.81
N PRO A 290 -12.37 -8.49 19.56
CA PRO A 290 -11.55 -7.54 20.29
C PRO A 290 -11.98 -7.45 21.77
N GLN A 291 -11.02 -7.24 22.67
CA GLN A 291 -11.26 -7.12 24.11
C GLN A 291 -11.55 -5.68 24.55
N GLY A 292 -11.37 -4.72 23.66
CA GLY A 292 -11.62 -3.29 23.90
C GLY A 292 -11.64 -2.51 22.60
N GLU A 293 -11.78 -1.19 22.71
CA GLU A 293 -11.75 -0.27 21.56
C GLU A 293 -10.97 0.98 21.92
N VAL A 294 -10.13 1.46 20.99
CA VAL A 294 -9.46 2.76 21.08
C VAL A 294 -9.79 3.60 19.87
N THR A 295 -9.91 4.91 20.06
CA THR A 295 -10.23 5.86 18.98
C THR A 295 -9.03 6.75 18.68
N ILE A 296 -8.55 6.66 17.44
CA ILE A 296 -7.39 7.40 16.94
C ILE A 296 -7.85 8.54 16.04
N ALA A 297 -7.41 9.78 16.34
CA ALA A 297 -7.54 10.89 15.40
C ALA A 297 -6.46 10.81 14.34
N MET A 298 -6.83 10.58 13.09
CA MET A 298 -5.91 10.74 11.96
C MET A 298 -6.09 12.13 11.36
N VAL A 299 -5.17 13.05 11.69
CA VAL A 299 -5.25 14.47 11.28
C VAL A 299 -4.53 14.66 9.96
N GLY A 300 -5.28 14.67 8.87
CA GLY A 300 -4.79 14.72 7.51
C GLY A 300 -5.55 15.73 6.64
N LYS A 301 -5.31 15.66 5.32
CA LYS A 301 -5.98 16.54 4.33
C LYS A 301 -6.80 15.80 3.27
N TYR A 302 -6.82 14.49 3.29
CA TYR A 302 -7.55 13.63 2.34
C TYR A 302 -8.60 12.78 3.08
N VAL A 303 -9.38 13.45 3.93
CA VAL A 303 -10.30 12.79 4.88
C VAL A 303 -11.45 12.05 4.22
N ASP A 304 -11.89 12.50 3.03
CA ASP A 304 -12.99 11.89 2.28
C ASP A 304 -12.60 10.65 1.46
N LEU A 305 -11.30 10.33 1.39
CA LEU A 305 -10.77 9.26 0.54
C LEU A 305 -9.93 8.26 1.36
N THR A 306 -10.57 7.20 1.77
CA THR A 306 -9.94 6.13 2.57
C THR A 306 -8.74 5.49 1.87
N ASP A 307 -8.73 5.43 0.53
CA ASP A 307 -7.64 4.84 -0.25
C ASP A 307 -6.37 5.71 -0.28
N SER A 308 -6.46 7.00 0.08
CA SER A 308 -5.27 7.87 0.20
C SER A 308 -4.37 7.53 1.39
N TYR A 309 -4.92 6.85 2.41
CA TYR A 309 -4.22 6.44 3.63
C TYR A 309 -4.35 4.94 3.87
N LYS A 310 -4.44 4.15 2.79
CA LYS A 310 -4.75 2.72 2.89
C LYS A 310 -3.78 1.96 3.78
N SER A 311 -2.48 2.12 3.57
CA SER A 311 -1.46 1.43 4.36
C SER A 311 -1.43 1.87 5.82
N VAL A 312 -1.64 3.16 6.11
CA VAL A 312 -1.73 3.67 7.50
C VAL A 312 -2.96 3.06 8.20
N ASN A 313 -4.12 3.05 7.53
CA ASN A 313 -5.34 2.46 8.08
C ASN A 313 -5.16 0.96 8.37
N GLU A 314 -4.54 0.22 7.45
CA GLU A 314 -4.25 -1.20 7.68
C GLU A 314 -3.23 -1.41 8.80
N ALA A 315 -2.16 -0.60 8.87
CA ALA A 315 -1.15 -0.69 9.91
C ALA A 315 -1.75 -0.45 11.32
N LEU A 316 -2.66 0.51 11.45
CA LEU A 316 -3.41 0.75 12.70
C LEU A 316 -4.30 -0.44 13.07
N ARG A 317 -5.00 -1.05 12.08
CA ARG A 317 -5.82 -2.25 12.31
C ARG A 317 -4.97 -3.45 12.72
N HIS A 318 -3.84 -3.69 12.04
CA HIS A 318 -2.91 -4.76 12.40
C HIS A 318 -2.38 -4.60 13.84
N ALA A 319 -2.03 -3.38 14.21
CA ALA A 319 -1.61 -3.07 15.58
C ALA A 319 -2.76 -3.28 16.59
N GLY A 320 -4.00 -2.99 16.20
CA GLY A 320 -5.18 -3.30 16.99
C GLY A 320 -5.33 -4.79 17.26
N MET A 321 -5.21 -5.62 16.20
CA MET A 321 -5.22 -7.09 16.35
C MET A 321 -4.15 -7.56 17.33
N LYS A 322 -2.93 -7.03 17.21
CA LYS A 322 -1.79 -7.40 18.07
C LYS A 322 -1.98 -6.97 19.53
N ASN A 323 -2.71 -5.90 19.78
CA ASN A 323 -3.07 -5.43 21.13
C ASN A 323 -4.45 -5.91 21.60
N HIS A 324 -5.12 -6.79 20.83
CA HIS A 324 -6.46 -7.34 21.10
C HIS A 324 -7.55 -6.25 21.26
N VAL A 325 -7.41 -5.11 20.58
CA VAL A 325 -8.38 -4.03 20.61
C VAL A 325 -8.87 -3.67 19.21
N ARG A 326 -10.10 -3.20 19.12
CA ARG A 326 -10.61 -2.57 17.90
C ARG A 326 -10.06 -1.16 17.81
N VAL A 327 -9.48 -0.81 16.68
CA VAL A 327 -9.03 0.56 16.42
C VAL A 327 -10.08 1.27 15.58
N LYS A 328 -10.75 2.25 16.18
CA LYS A 328 -11.61 3.19 15.48
C LYS A 328 -10.77 4.36 14.99
N ILE A 329 -10.75 4.58 13.67
CA ILE A 329 -10.00 5.66 13.05
C ILE A 329 -10.99 6.75 12.67
N GLU A 330 -10.84 7.94 13.27
CA GLU A 330 -11.58 9.14 12.88
C GLU A 330 -10.66 10.07 12.09
N HIS A 331 -11.03 10.30 10.83
CA HIS A 331 -10.31 11.23 9.96
C HIS A 331 -10.72 12.66 10.29
N VAL A 332 -9.74 13.48 10.63
CA VAL A 332 -9.92 14.89 10.98
C VAL A 332 -9.24 15.76 9.93
N ASP A 333 -9.99 16.68 9.32
CA ASP A 333 -9.41 17.61 8.36
C ASP A 333 -8.54 18.64 9.08
N SER A 334 -7.25 18.63 8.75
CA SER A 334 -6.28 19.57 9.33
C SER A 334 -6.58 21.04 9.02
N GLU A 335 -7.34 21.34 7.96
CA GLU A 335 -7.76 22.72 7.64
C GLU A 335 -8.82 23.25 8.61
N THR A 336 -9.52 22.37 9.32
CA THR A 336 -10.54 22.76 10.33
C THR A 336 -9.96 22.95 11.73
N ILE A 337 -8.66 22.65 11.92
CA ILE A 337 -7.99 22.76 13.21
C ILE A 337 -7.32 24.13 13.33
N ASP A 338 -7.77 24.91 14.32
CA ASP A 338 -7.20 26.18 14.74
C ASP A 338 -7.16 26.30 16.28
N SER A 339 -6.78 27.46 16.79
CA SER A 339 -6.70 27.71 18.24
C SER A 339 -8.04 27.58 18.97
N SER A 340 -9.17 27.71 18.28
CA SER A 340 -10.51 27.61 18.85
C SER A 340 -11.06 26.18 18.83
N SER A 341 -10.66 25.39 17.84
CA SER A 341 -11.17 24.04 17.57
C SER A 341 -10.25 22.91 18.04
N VAL A 342 -8.95 23.19 18.31
CA VAL A 342 -7.95 22.15 18.64
C VAL A 342 -8.32 21.32 19.87
N ASN A 343 -9.07 21.86 20.82
CA ASN A 343 -9.51 21.15 22.03
C ASN A 343 -10.49 19.99 21.73
N GLN A 344 -11.09 19.94 20.54
CA GLN A 344 -11.88 18.78 20.12
C GLN A 344 -11.06 17.48 20.06
N LEU A 345 -9.74 17.59 19.98
CA LEU A 345 -8.82 16.46 19.95
C LEU A 345 -8.71 15.73 21.30
N ALA A 346 -9.16 16.34 22.41
CA ALA A 346 -9.11 15.75 23.75
C ALA A 346 -9.97 14.49 23.93
N LYS A 347 -10.89 14.21 23.00
CA LYS A 347 -11.75 13.02 23.04
C LYS A 347 -11.07 11.75 22.50
N TYR A 348 -9.91 11.86 21.88
CA TYR A 348 -9.19 10.75 21.25
C TYR A 348 -8.14 10.15 22.19
N ASP A 349 -7.96 8.84 22.06
CA ASP A 349 -6.99 8.09 22.87
C ASP A 349 -5.54 8.28 22.36
N ALA A 350 -5.38 8.59 21.07
CA ALA A 350 -4.10 8.98 20.48
C ALA A 350 -4.31 9.77 19.18
N ILE A 351 -3.26 10.43 18.72
CA ILE A 351 -3.26 11.29 17.52
C ILE A 351 -2.17 10.83 16.56
N LEU A 352 -2.53 10.63 15.29
CA LEU A 352 -1.62 10.35 14.20
C LEU A 352 -1.68 11.46 13.16
N VAL A 353 -0.51 11.98 12.76
CA VAL A 353 -0.37 12.91 11.64
C VAL A 353 0.37 12.18 10.51
N PRO A 354 -0.32 11.82 9.41
CA PRO A 354 0.27 11.04 8.32
C PRO A 354 1.16 11.88 7.42
N GLY A 355 1.88 11.18 6.53
CA GLY A 355 2.64 11.76 5.44
C GLY A 355 1.79 12.60 4.47
N GLY A 356 2.45 13.39 3.64
CA GLY A 356 1.82 14.24 2.63
C GLY A 356 2.78 15.30 2.09
N PHE A 357 2.33 16.07 1.11
CA PHE A 357 3.09 17.14 0.47
C PHE A 357 2.27 18.43 0.37
N GLY A 358 2.97 19.58 0.30
CA GLY A 358 2.38 20.88 0.04
C GLY A 358 1.76 21.57 1.26
N LYS A 359 1.52 22.86 1.12
CA LYS A 359 1.21 23.83 2.20
C LYS A 359 -0.18 23.70 2.85
N ARG A 360 -1.13 23.00 2.21
CA ARG A 360 -2.52 22.92 2.68
C ARG A 360 -2.63 22.22 4.04
N GLY A 361 -3.29 22.85 5.00
CA GLY A 361 -3.57 22.28 6.34
C GLY A 361 -2.34 22.18 7.27
N ILE A 362 -1.21 22.80 6.96
CA ILE A 362 0.05 22.67 7.74
C ILE A 362 -0.09 23.29 9.13
N GLU A 363 -0.65 24.49 9.27
CA GLU A 363 -0.78 25.14 10.59
C GLU A 363 -1.73 24.37 11.52
N GLY A 364 -2.78 23.73 10.97
CA GLY A 364 -3.62 22.83 11.75
C GLY A 364 -2.88 21.58 12.24
N LYS A 365 -1.99 21.02 11.43
CA LYS A 365 -1.13 19.89 11.85
C LYS A 365 -0.11 20.32 12.92
N ILE A 366 0.48 21.51 12.79
CA ILE A 366 1.38 22.08 13.80
C ILE A 366 0.63 22.30 15.13
N SER A 367 -0.58 22.87 15.06
CA SER A 367 -1.47 23.05 16.23
C SER A 367 -1.84 21.71 16.86
N THR A 368 -2.07 20.68 16.05
CA THR A 368 -2.34 19.30 16.49
C THR A 368 -1.14 18.71 17.26
N ALA A 369 0.07 18.83 16.71
CA ALA A 369 1.29 18.35 17.38
C ALA A 369 1.53 19.08 18.70
N ARG A 370 1.28 20.41 18.73
CA ARG A 370 1.33 21.20 19.97
C ARG A 370 0.34 20.71 21.01
N PHE A 371 -0.92 20.50 20.60
CA PHE A 371 -1.96 19.99 21.49
C PHE A 371 -1.55 18.65 22.10
N ALA A 372 -1.10 17.71 21.28
CA ALA A 372 -0.65 16.39 21.74
C ALA A 372 0.48 16.50 22.75
N ARG A 373 1.51 17.33 22.47
CA ARG A 373 2.65 17.56 23.35
C ARG A 373 2.22 18.16 24.71
N GLU A 374 1.42 19.22 24.67
CA GLU A 374 1.04 19.97 25.90
C GLU A 374 0.06 19.18 26.78
N ASN A 375 -0.82 18.36 26.16
CA ASN A 375 -1.84 17.58 26.87
C ASN A 375 -1.43 16.11 27.11
N LYS A 376 -0.20 15.73 26.73
CA LYS A 376 0.36 14.36 26.89
C LYS A 376 -0.48 13.27 26.21
N VAL A 377 -1.14 13.60 25.11
CA VAL A 377 -1.86 12.63 24.28
C VAL A 377 -0.84 11.91 23.39
N PRO A 378 -0.81 10.56 23.33
CA PRO A 378 0.10 9.83 22.48
C PRO A 378 0.08 10.33 21.03
N TYR A 379 1.27 10.62 20.48
CA TYR A 379 1.42 11.24 19.14
C TYR A 379 2.35 10.43 18.26
N LEU A 380 1.88 10.09 17.05
CA LEU A 380 2.70 9.54 15.99
C LEU A 380 2.71 10.46 14.76
N GLY A 381 3.87 11.00 14.40
CA GLY A 381 4.07 11.77 13.17
C GLY A 381 4.83 10.97 12.13
N ILE A 382 4.25 10.73 10.96
CA ILE A 382 4.87 9.99 9.85
C ILE A 382 5.28 10.96 8.76
N CYS A 383 6.54 10.95 8.32
CA CYS A 383 7.12 11.76 7.25
C CYS A 383 6.81 13.26 7.48
N LEU A 384 5.85 13.85 6.78
CA LEU A 384 5.38 15.22 7.06
C LEU A 384 4.93 15.40 8.51
N GLY A 385 4.37 14.37 9.14
CA GLY A 385 3.97 14.40 10.56
C GLY A 385 5.15 14.62 11.52
N MET A 386 6.31 14.01 11.25
CA MET A 386 7.56 14.30 11.97
C MET A 386 8.03 15.74 11.72
N GLN A 387 7.96 16.18 10.45
CA GLN A 387 8.41 17.52 10.08
C GLN A 387 7.59 18.62 10.78
N VAL A 388 6.26 18.50 10.82
CA VAL A 388 5.41 19.47 11.52
C VAL A 388 5.60 19.43 13.03
N ALA A 389 5.88 18.26 13.63
CA ALA A 389 6.24 18.15 15.04
C ALA A 389 7.57 18.83 15.34
N THR A 390 8.56 18.72 14.46
CA THR A 390 9.86 19.41 14.56
C THR A 390 9.69 20.93 14.45
N ILE A 391 8.86 21.41 13.51
CA ILE A 391 8.54 22.84 13.36
C ILE A 391 7.82 23.35 14.62
N GLU A 392 6.84 22.60 15.13
CA GLU A 392 6.13 22.94 16.36
C GLU A 392 7.09 23.11 17.52
N PHE A 393 7.94 22.11 17.74
CA PHE A 393 8.93 22.12 18.82
C PHE A 393 9.91 23.29 18.68
N ALA A 394 10.39 23.55 17.47
CA ALA A 394 11.26 24.69 17.18
C ALA A 394 10.60 26.03 17.53
N ARG A 395 9.34 26.23 17.16
CA ARG A 395 8.60 27.48 17.42
C ARG A 395 8.29 27.70 18.88
N HIS A 396 7.80 26.66 19.58
CA HIS A 396 7.18 26.85 20.91
C HIS A 396 8.06 26.40 22.10
N VAL A 397 9.11 25.59 21.83
CA VAL A 397 10.03 25.12 22.87
C VAL A 397 11.43 25.69 22.66
N ALA A 398 11.99 25.61 21.44
CA ALA A 398 13.33 26.09 21.15
C ALA A 398 13.40 27.62 20.89
N GLY A 399 12.26 28.33 20.86
CA GLY A 399 12.20 29.79 20.73
C GLY A 399 12.44 30.33 19.29
N LEU A 400 12.48 29.48 18.29
CA LEU A 400 12.63 29.84 16.88
C LEU A 400 11.26 30.19 16.26
N LYS A 401 10.70 31.35 16.64
CA LYS A 401 9.29 31.73 16.37
C LYS A 401 8.83 31.58 14.92
N ASP A 402 9.74 31.82 13.96
CA ASP A 402 9.44 31.76 12.50
C ASP A 402 9.97 30.48 11.86
N ALA A 403 10.22 29.42 12.66
CA ALA A 403 10.68 28.14 12.15
C ALA A 403 9.65 27.54 11.17
N ASN A 404 10.14 27.06 10.02
CA ASN A 404 9.27 26.50 8.99
C ASN A 404 10.05 25.50 8.11
N SER A 405 9.35 24.94 7.11
CA SER A 405 9.93 24.17 6.02
C SER A 405 10.09 25.05 4.76
N THR A 406 11.19 24.87 4.03
CA THR A 406 11.37 25.51 2.73
C THR A 406 10.37 25.01 1.68
N GLU A 407 9.63 23.92 1.95
CA GLU A 407 8.49 23.48 1.13
C GLU A 407 7.31 24.46 1.22
N PHE A 408 7.05 25.02 2.41
CA PHE A 408 5.87 25.85 2.69
C PHE A 408 6.20 27.33 2.63
N GLU A 409 7.40 27.70 3.02
CA GLU A 409 7.93 29.04 3.08
C GLU A 409 9.39 29.04 2.61
N PRO A 410 9.66 29.19 1.29
CA PRO A 410 11.02 29.13 0.73
C PRO A 410 12.00 30.13 1.36
N GLU A 411 11.51 31.29 1.78
CA GLU A 411 12.30 32.36 2.40
C GLU A 411 12.23 32.34 3.94
N SER A 412 11.90 31.20 4.56
CA SER A 412 11.83 31.10 6.02
C SER A 412 13.17 31.50 6.64
N PRO A 413 13.16 32.41 7.66
CA PRO A 413 14.39 32.80 8.34
C PRO A 413 14.99 31.69 9.20
N ASN A 414 14.18 30.70 9.59
CA ASN A 414 14.59 29.54 10.34
C ASN A 414 14.09 28.25 9.64
N PRO A 415 14.74 27.83 8.54
CA PRO A 415 14.32 26.64 7.79
C PRO A 415 14.77 25.36 8.52
N VAL A 416 14.03 25.00 9.58
CA VAL A 416 14.33 23.80 10.38
C VAL A 416 14.04 22.50 9.62
N ILE A 417 13.23 22.59 8.58
CA ILE A 417 13.03 21.55 7.56
C ILE A 417 13.45 22.14 6.22
N ALA A 418 14.32 21.45 5.50
CA ALA A 418 14.90 21.94 4.24
C ALA A 418 14.95 20.86 3.17
N LEU A 419 15.08 21.30 1.91
CA LEU A 419 15.24 20.43 0.76
C LEU A 419 16.56 19.64 0.90
N ILE A 420 16.49 18.33 0.71
CA ILE A 420 17.67 17.50 0.63
C ILE A 420 18.39 17.75 -0.72
N THR A 421 19.68 18.04 -0.68
CA THR A 421 20.48 18.35 -1.87
C THR A 421 21.31 17.17 -2.37
N GLU A 422 21.66 16.25 -1.47
CA GLU A 422 22.39 15.03 -1.80
C GLU A 422 21.91 13.88 -0.94
N TRP A 423 21.64 12.73 -1.55
CA TRP A 423 21.26 11.50 -0.85
C TRP A 423 21.72 10.25 -1.60
N ARG A 424 21.67 9.11 -0.91
CA ARG A 424 21.95 7.80 -1.50
C ARG A 424 20.65 7.04 -1.71
N ASP A 425 20.45 6.53 -2.91
CA ASP A 425 19.32 5.67 -3.26
C ASP A 425 19.46 4.25 -2.68
N ALA A 426 18.37 3.47 -2.70
CA ALA A 426 18.32 2.09 -2.21
C ALA A 426 19.35 1.16 -2.89
N ASP A 427 19.74 1.46 -4.14
CA ASP A 427 20.77 0.73 -4.89
C ASP A 427 22.22 1.20 -4.58
N GLY A 428 22.39 2.17 -3.69
CA GLY A 428 23.67 2.74 -3.29
C GLY A 428 24.18 3.86 -4.18
N THR A 429 23.46 4.27 -5.21
CA THR A 429 23.82 5.39 -6.10
C THR A 429 23.67 6.72 -5.37
N ILE A 430 24.69 7.61 -5.46
CA ILE A 430 24.58 8.97 -4.95
C ILE A 430 23.79 9.80 -5.97
N LYS A 431 22.72 10.43 -5.52
CA LYS A 431 21.95 11.40 -6.29
C LYS A 431 22.09 12.78 -5.72
N THR A 432 22.11 13.77 -6.60
CA THR A 432 22.18 15.19 -6.26
C THR A 432 20.97 15.91 -6.86
N ARG A 433 20.55 16.98 -6.21
CA ARG A 433 19.47 17.85 -6.68
C ARG A 433 19.84 19.31 -6.56
N ASP A 434 19.35 20.09 -7.49
CA ASP A 434 19.26 21.54 -7.41
C ASP A 434 17.80 22.03 -7.54
N ALA A 435 17.60 23.34 -7.48
CA ALA A 435 16.28 23.95 -7.58
C ALA A 435 15.56 23.73 -8.94
N ASN A 436 16.29 23.31 -9.98
CA ASN A 436 15.81 23.12 -11.34
C ASN A 436 15.59 21.63 -11.68
N SER A 437 15.85 20.73 -10.75
CA SER A 437 15.68 19.29 -10.98
C SER A 437 14.20 18.92 -11.16
N ASP A 438 13.92 17.95 -12.02
CA ASP A 438 12.57 17.44 -12.25
C ASP A 438 11.91 16.95 -10.94
N LEU A 439 10.59 17.11 -10.83
CA LEU A 439 9.85 16.64 -9.66
C LEU A 439 9.75 15.10 -9.59
N GLY A 440 9.73 14.43 -10.74
CA GLY A 440 9.73 12.97 -10.81
C GLY A 440 11.12 12.37 -10.59
N GLY A 441 11.21 11.29 -9.81
CA GLY A 441 12.47 10.57 -9.60
C GLY A 441 13.53 11.30 -8.75
N THR A 442 13.13 12.33 -8.00
CA THR A 442 14.02 13.15 -7.17
C THR A 442 13.72 13.04 -5.67
N MET A 443 12.98 12.03 -5.26
CA MET A 443 12.74 11.71 -3.86
C MET A 443 13.75 10.69 -3.35
N ARG A 444 14.00 10.75 -2.04
CA ARG A 444 14.64 9.64 -1.33
C ARG A 444 13.59 8.52 -1.23
N LEU A 445 13.89 7.37 -1.82
CA LEU A 445 12.95 6.27 -2.02
C LEU A 445 13.52 4.93 -1.53
N GLY A 446 12.63 4.05 -1.08
CA GLY A 446 12.95 2.68 -0.73
C GLY A 446 13.51 2.48 0.66
N ALA A 447 13.92 1.25 0.94
CA ALA A 447 14.39 0.84 2.26
C ALA A 447 15.80 1.37 2.54
N GLN A 448 15.97 1.99 3.70
CA GLN A 448 17.26 2.48 4.18
C GLN A 448 17.41 2.15 5.67
N SER A 449 18.65 1.88 6.08
CA SER A 449 18.99 1.53 7.46
C SER A 449 19.57 2.72 8.19
N SER A 450 19.19 2.85 9.46
CA SER A 450 19.63 3.91 10.36
C SER A 450 19.98 3.36 11.74
N ASP A 451 20.98 3.98 12.37
CA ASP A 451 21.39 3.61 13.72
C ASP A 451 20.48 4.27 14.74
N VAL A 452 20.06 3.52 15.74
CA VAL A 452 19.14 3.98 16.78
C VAL A 452 19.93 4.21 18.08
N ALA A 453 19.73 5.40 18.68
CA ALA A 453 20.39 5.78 19.93
C ALA A 453 19.88 4.95 21.11
N LYS A 454 20.80 4.47 21.94
CA LYS A 454 20.46 3.72 23.16
C LYS A 454 19.70 4.60 24.17
N ASP A 455 18.97 3.94 25.06
CA ASP A 455 18.20 4.59 26.13
C ASP A 455 17.07 5.51 25.61
N THR A 456 16.58 5.27 24.37
CA THR A 456 15.46 5.97 23.75
C THR A 456 14.23 5.06 23.63
N LEU A 457 13.05 5.64 23.44
CA LEU A 457 11.83 4.88 23.15
C LEU A 457 11.97 4.17 21.79
N ALA A 458 12.57 4.81 20.79
CA ALA A 458 12.87 4.20 19.52
C ALA A 458 13.73 2.94 19.67
N HIS A 459 14.74 2.96 20.54
CA HIS A 459 15.58 1.79 20.81
C HIS A 459 14.80 0.64 21.50
N GLN A 460 13.85 0.95 22.36
CA GLN A 460 12.97 -0.06 22.96
C GLN A 460 12.08 -0.74 21.92
N ILE A 461 11.73 -0.02 20.83
CA ILE A 461 10.84 -0.50 19.77
C ILE A 461 11.61 -1.29 18.70
N TYR A 462 12.77 -0.77 18.27
CA TYR A 462 13.50 -1.28 17.10
C TYR A 462 14.83 -1.98 17.41
N GLY A 463 15.40 -1.77 18.60
CA GLY A 463 16.76 -2.18 18.92
C GLY A 463 17.80 -1.22 18.31
N ASP A 464 19.00 -1.72 18.01
CA ASP A 464 20.14 -0.91 17.58
C ASP A 464 20.02 -0.33 16.14
N VAL A 465 19.23 -0.93 15.28
CA VAL A 465 19.10 -0.56 13.86
C VAL A 465 17.64 -0.62 13.40
N VAL A 466 17.21 0.39 12.67
CA VAL A 466 15.92 0.43 11.98
C VAL A 466 16.14 0.44 10.47
N THR A 467 15.34 -0.35 9.74
CA THR A 467 15.36 -0.36 8.26
C THR A 467 13.96 -0.16 7.74
N GLU A 468 13.67 1.01 7.15
CA GLU A 468 12.33 1.39 6.72
C GLU A 468 12.34 2.06 5.34
N ARG A 469 11.15 2.11 4.71
CA ARG A 469 10.95 2.69 3.38
C ARG A 469 10.72 4.19 3.46
N HIS A 470 11.33 4.92 2.52
CA HIS A 470 11.27 6.38 2.43
C HIS A 470 10.51 6.83 1.19
N ARG A 471 9.87 8.01 1.29
CA ARG A 471 9.24 8.72 0.19
C ARG A 471 9.13 10.22 0.53
N HIS A 472 10.25 10.96 0.41
CA HIS A 472 10.26 12.38 0.76
C HIS A 472 11.38 13.15 0.05
N ARG A 473 11.28 14.49 0.05
CA ARG A 473 12.27 15.43 -0.51
C ARG A 473 12.88 16.33 0.56
N TYR A 474 12.15 16.58 1.64
CA TYR A 474 12.53 17.48 2.71
C TYR A 474 12.87 16.71 3.97
N GLU A 475 13.83 17.22 4.73
CA GLU A 475 14.33 16.60 5.95
C GLU A 475 14.63 17.64 7.02
N ALA A 476 14.83 17.20 8.27
CA ALA A 476 15.29 18.07 9.35
C ALA A 476 16.69 18.63 9.01
N ASN A 477 16.80 19.96 9.03
CA ASN A 477 18.01 20.66 8.68
C ASN A 477 19.07 20.48 9.76
N VAL A 478 20.21 19.87 9.37
CA VAL A 478 21.31 19.54 10.29
C VAL A 478 21.84 20.74 11.09
N ASN A 479 21.75 21.96 10.53
CA ASN A 479 22.21 23.18 11.18
C ASN A 479 21.40 23.56 12.44
N TYR A 480 20.21 23.01 12.63
CA TYR A 480 19.35 23.29 13.76
C TYR A 480 19.31 22.15 14.80
N LEU A 481 19.89 20.99 14.50
CA LEU A 481 19.77 19.81 15.36
C LEU A 481 20.33 20.04 16.76
N ASP A 482 21.46 20.75 16.89
CA ASP A 482 22.07 21.05 18.19
C ASP A 482 21.19 21.99 19.03
N THR A 483 20.54 22.98 18.41
CA THR A 483 19.57 23.86 19.07
C THR A 483 18.36 23.09 19.56
N LEU A 484 17.83 22.20 18.74
CA LEU A 484 16.68 21.35 19.10
C LEU A 484 17.03 20.38 20.23
N ARG A 485 18.19 19.73 20.18
CA ARG A 485 18.70 18.85 21.25
C ARG A 485 18.88 19.61 22.57
N ALA A 486 19.51 20.78 22.53
CA ALA A 486 19.68 21.60 23.70
C ALA A 486 18.35 22.04 24.34
N SER A 487 17.28 22.11 23.55
CA SER A 487 15.92 22.42 23.99
C SER A 487 15.13 21.20 24.48
N GLY A 488 15.71 19.99 24.40
CA GLY A 488 15.12 18.75 24.94
C GLY A 488 14.47 17.82 23.89
N LEU A 489 14.60 18.08 22.59
CA LEU A 489 14.20 17.13 21.54
C LEU A 489 15.26 16.02 21.44
N VAL A 490 14.83 14.76 21.49
CA VAL A 490 15.71 13.61 21.29
C VAL A 490 15.72 13.25 19.81
N ILE A 491 16.92 13.24 19.19
CA ILE A 491 17.14 12.68 17.87
C ILE A 491 17.55 11.23 18.09
N SER A 492 16.61 10.32 17.99
CA SER A 492 16.78 8.92 18.39
C SER A 492 17.23 7.99 17.27
N ALA A 493 17.17 8.42 16.00
CA ALA A 493 17.81 7.69 14.91
C ALA A 493 18.39 8.62 13.85
N LEU A 494 19.52 8.22 13.30
CA LEU A 494 20.24 8.91 12.22
C LEU A 494 20.64 7.90 11.14
N THR A 495 20.65 8.32 9.87
CA THR A 495 21.25 7.51 8.81
C THR A 495 22.71 7.22 9.11
N GLN A 496 23.17 6.04 8.73
CA GLN A 496 24.54 5.58 9.06
C GLN A 496 25.66 6.45 8.45
N ARG A 497 25.42 7.06 7.30
CA ARG A 497 26.47 7.78 6.55
C ARG A 497 26.24 9.28 6.51
N GLU A 498 25.05 9.68 6.06
CA GLU A 498 24.71 11.09 5.83
C GLU A 498 24.31 11.81 7.12
N GLN A 499 24.08 11.06 8.21
CA GLN A 499 23.64 11.57 9.52
C GLN A 499 22.34 12.38 9.43
N LEU A 500 21.46 11.98 8.52
CA LEU A 500 20.12 12.55 8.36
C LEU A 500 19.20 12.07 9.47
N THR A 501 18.30 12.93 9.93
CA THR A 501 17.39 12.62 11.03
C THR A 501 16.26 11.70 10.58
N GLU A 502 16.14 10.56 11.25
CA GLU A 502 15.15 9.53 10.92
C GLU A 502 14.03 9.43 11.95
N ILE A 503 14.36 9.59 13.23
CA ILE A 503 13.39 9.56 14.33
C ILE A 503 13.66 10.71 15.30
N VAL A 504 12.61 11.41 15.67
CA VAL A 504 12.59 12.37 16.77
C VAL A 504 11.59 11.92 17.83
N GLU A 505 11.90 12.15 19.11
CA GLU A 505 11.00 11.82 20.20
C GLU A 505 11.15 12.80 21.36
N LEU A 506 10.17 12.83 22.26
CA LEU A 506 10.31 13.47 23.56
C LEU A 506 10.67 12.43 24.61
N PRO A 507 11.53 12.81 25.59
CA PRO A 507 11.85 11.91 26.70
C PRO A 507 10.58 11.42 27.41
N GLN A 508 10.51 10.13 27.75
CA GLN A 508 9.35 9.56 28.45
C GLN A 508 9.06 10.22 29.80
N SER A 509 10.06 10.86 30.42
CA SER A 509 9.89 11.70 31.63
C SER A 509 9.11 13.00 31.36
N VAL A 510 9.06 13.45 30.09
CA VAL A 510 8.37 14.68 29.68
C VAL A 510 7.02 14.36 29.07
N HIS A 511 6.97 13.34 28.17
CA HIS A 511 5.77 12.93 27.48
C HIS A 511 5.68 11.39 27.42
N PRO A 512 4.54 10.76 27.75
CA PRO A 512 4.45 9.29 27.81
C PRO A 512 4.77 8.64 26.48
N TRP A 513 4.32 9.19 25.34
CA TRP A 513 4.59 8.66 24.01
C TRP A 513 4.47 9.74 22.94
N PHE A 514 5.58 10.28 22.45
CA PHE A 514 5.61 11.29 21.37
C PHE A 514 6.76 10.96 20.43
N VAL A 515 6.43 10.46 19.24
CA VAL A 515 7.41 9.98 18.25
C VAL A 515 7.07 10.54 16.87
N GLY A 516 8.08 11.03 16.17
CA GLY A 516 8.02 11.38 14.75
C GLY A 516 9.05 10.58 13.97
N VAL A 517 8.66 10.03 12.82
CA VAL A 517 9.54 9.26 11.94
C VAL A 517 9.53 9.83 10.53
N GLN A 518 10.71 9.92 9.88
CA GLN A 518 10.83 10.45 8.51
C GLN A 518 10.40 9.44 7.46
N PHE A 519 10.58 8.18 7.73
CA PHE A 519 10.21 7.05 6.89
C PHE A 519 8.71 6.70 7.00
N HIS A 520 8.27 5.72 6.22
CA HIS A 520 6.90 5.24 6.12
C HIS A 520 6.76 3.80 6.66
N PRO A 521 6.59 3.60 7.98
CA PRO A 521 6.52 2.28 8.59
C PRO A 521 5.26 1.50 8.20
N GLU A 522 4.21 2.21 7.74
CA GLU A 522 2.96 1.62 7.28
C GLU A 522 3.14 0.67 6.09
N PHE A 523 4.14 0.91 5.24
CA PHE A 523 4.38 0.06 4.06
C PHE A 523 4.89 -1.35 4.41
N LYS A 524 5.44 -1.55 5.61
CA LYS A 524 5.97 -2.85 6.05
C LYS A 524 5.06 -3.59 7.02
N SER A 525 3.93 -2.99 7.40
CA SER A 525 2.97 -3.62 8.30
C SER A 525 2.26 -4.80 7.66
N THR A 526 2.18 -5.91 8.39
CA THR A 526 1.47 -7.12 7.97
C THR A 526 0.40 -7.50 9.02
N PRO A 527 -0.64 -8.24 8.65
CA PRO A 527 -1.65 -8.67 9.61
C PRO A 527 -1.12 -9.68 10.64
N TRP A 528 0.02 -10.33 10.34
CA TRP A 528 0.59 -11.41 11.15
C TRP A 528 1.24 -10.91 12.44
N ASP A 529 2.07 -9.88 12.33
CA ASP A 529 2.86 -9.35 13.44
C ASP A 529 2.60 -7.87 13.70
N GLY A 530 1.80 -7.23 12.86
CA GLY A 530 1.66 -5.78 12.83
C GLY A 530 2.98 -5.12 12.40
N HIS A 531 3.23 -3.93 12.92
CA HIS A 531 4.50 -3.25 12.80
C HIS A 531 4.94 -2.74 14.17
N PRO A 532 6.21 -2.89 14.59
CA PRO A 532 6.66 -2.57 15.96
C PRO A 532 6.24 -1.18 16.44
N LEU A 533 6.41 -0.16 15.60
CA LEU A 533 6.05 1.22 15.94
C LEU A 533 4.54 1.41 16.14
N PHE A 534 3.73 0.86 15.22
CA PHE A 534 2.26 0.93 15.34
C PHE A 534 1.75 0.12 16.53
N ASN A 535 2.36 -1.05 16.81
CA ASN A 535 2.02 -1.86 17.98
C ASN A 535 2.27 -1.08 19.28
N ALA A 536 3.42 -0.41 19.40
CA ALA A 536 3.76 0.43 20.54
C ALA A 536 2.85 1.67 20.65
N PHE A 537 2.47 2.27 19.53
CA PHE A 537 1.56 3.42 19.47
C PHE A 537 0.14 3.05 19.96
N ILE A 538 -0.42 1.95 19.49
CA ILE A 538 -1.75 1.48 19.94
C ILE A 538 -1.69 1.06 21.42
N LYS A 539 -0.62 0.42 21.86
CA LYS A 539 -0.43 0.13 23.29
C LYS A 539 -0.46 1.41 24.14
N ALA A 540 0.23 2.47 23.70
CA ALA A 540 0.21 3.76 24.38
C ALA A 540 -1.19 4.40 24.38
N ALA A 541 -1.98 4.23 23.30
CA ALA A 541 -3.37 4.69 23.26
C ALA A 541 -4.24 3.97 24.31
N VAL A 542 -4.10 2.65 24.46
CA VAL A 542 -4.79 1.85 25.48
C VAL A 542 -4.40 2.31 26.89
N GLU A 543 -3.11 2.54 27.13
CA GLU A 543 -2.60 3.03 28.43
C GLU A 543 -3.12 4.44 28.75
N HIS A 544 -3.20 5.31 27.76
CA HIS A 544 -3.75 6.66 27.90
C HIS A 544 -5.24 6.63 28.27
N GLN A 545 -6.04 5.83 27.58
CA GLN A 545 -7.46 5.62 27.84
C GLN A 545 -7.69 5.15 29.29
N ASN A 546 -6.97 4.11 29.71
CA ASN A 546 -7.08 3.53 31.06
C ASN A 546 -6.65 4.52 32.17
N GLY A 547 -5.62 5.33 31.93
CA GLY A 547 -5.19 6.40 32.84
C GLY A 547 -6.24 7.49 33.00
N GLY A 548 -6.96 7.83 31.94
CA GLY A 548 -8.08 8.77 31.96
C GLY A 548 -9.32 8.25 32.69
N GLU A 549 -9.60 6.96 32.60
CA GLU A 549 -10.71 6.33 33.34
C GLU A 549 -10.47 6.31 34.86
N ASN A 550 -9.24 6.04 35.32
CA ASN A 550 -8.86 6.11 36.71
C ASN A 550 -9.00 7.54 37.30
N LEU A 551 -8.76 8.57 36.48
CA LEU A 551 -8.96 9.98 36.91
C LEU A 551 -10.45 10.36 36.97
N LYS A 552 -11.31 9.80 36.11
CA LYS A 552 -12.77 10.00 36.12
C LYS A 552 -13.47 9.22 37.25
N ALA A 553 -12.92 8.10 37.67
CA ALA A 553 -13.44 7.30 38.78
C ALA A 553 -13.09 7.88 40.18
N VAL A 554 -12.13 8.79 40.25
CA VAL A 554 -11.67 9.46 41.50
C VAL A 554 -12.25 10.88 41.65
N ALA A 555 -12.86 11.45 40.62
CA ALA A 555 -13.56 12.74 40.63
C ALA A 555 -15.07 12.56 40.73
#